data_a6a990ac8c0615f81c40ff77a0efc18d
#
_entry.id   a6a990ac8c0615f81c40ff77a0efc18d
#
_cell.length_a   1.000
_cell.length_b   1.000
_cell.length_c   1.000
_cell.angle_alpha   90.00
_cell.angle_beta   90.00
_cell.angle_gamma   90.00
#
_symmetry.space_group_name_H-M   'P 1'
#
loop_
_entity.id
_entity.type
_entity.pdbx_description
1 polymer ?
#
loop_
_entity_poly.entity_id
_entity_poly.type
_entity_poly.pdbx_seq_one_letter_code
_entity_poly.pdbx_strand_id
1 'polypeptide(L)'
;MGNSNPKRDLEEGLVLGRNAVIELLKGPREVECIYICDDVPARGQPISRIVALAKEARVPVKRVDVRRLDTLANGLNHQGVAAQAAAFHYCTVEELFARAAARGEPPLLVIADSIEDPHNLGAIIRTAEAAGAHGLIIPKRGGAASRCFFLRISSRISFTS
;
A
#
# COMPACT_ATOMS: atom_id res chain seq x y z
N MET A 1 9.49 21.40 0.19
CA MET A 1 8.25 21.33 -0.60
C MET A 1 8.43 20.26 -1.66
N GLY A 2 8.03 19.04 -1.36
CA GLY A 2 8.10 17.92 -2.29
C GLY A 2 7.02 18.05 -3.35
N ASN A 3 7.43 18.19 -4.60
CA ASN A 3 6.55 18.27 -5.75
C ASN A 3 5.99 16.87 -6.05
N SER A 4 4.91 16.46 -5.37
CA SER A 4 4.18 15.26 -5.69
C SER A 4 3.42 15.49 -6.99
N ASN A 5 3.83 14.75 -8.03
CA ASN A 5 3.12 14.75 -9.30
C ASN A 5 1.94 13.76 -9.19
N PRO A 6 0.68 14.23 -9.11
CA PRO A 6 -0.47 13.36 -8.83
C PRO A 6 -0.68 12.25 -9.87
N LYS A 7 -0.16 12.41 -11.09
CA LYS A 7 -0.19 11.35 -12.12
C LYS A 7 0.79 10.21 -11.81
N ARG A 8 1.94 10.51 -11.22
CA ARG A 8 2.97 9.52 -10.88
C ARG A 8 2.59 8.73 -9.63
N ASP A 9 1.92 9.39 -8.68
CA ASP A 9 1.42 8.78 -7.45
C ASP A 9 0.28 7.79 -7.74
N LEU A 10 -0.55 8.06 -8.77
CA LEU A 10 -1.57 7.14 -9.26
C LEU A 10 -0.98 5.87 -9.90
N GLU A 11 0.15 5.98 -10.62
CA GLU A 11 0.83 4.83 -11.23
C GLU A 11 1.55 3.96 -10.19
N GLU A 12 2.13 4.54 -9.15
CA GLU A 12 2.85 3.79 -8.10
C GLU A 12 1.94 3.03 -7.12
N GLY A 13 0.66 3.42 -7.02
CA GLY A 13 -0.32 2.83 -6.08
C GLY A 13 -1.35 1.92 -6.72
N LEU A 14 -1.41 1.83 -8.05
CA LEU A 14 -2.46 1.09 -8.73
C LEU A 14 -2.19 -0.41 -8.74
N VAL A 15 -3.14 -1.19 -8.22
CA VAL A 15 -3.13 -2.65 -8.20
C VAL A 15 -4.23 -3.17 -9.12
N LEU A 16 -3.88 -4.01 -10.09
CA LEU A 16 -4.77 -4.51 -11.12
C LEU A 16 -5.06 -6.00 -10.95
N GLY A 17 -6.30 -6.38 -11.26
CA GLY A 17 -6.73 -7.77 -11.29
C GLY A 17 -7.33 -8.27 -9.97
N ARG A 18 -8.24 -9.25 -10.11
CA ARG A 18 -9.12 -9.70 -9.01
C ARG A 18 -8.37 -10.28 -7.82
N ASN A 19 -7.39 -11.14 -8.08
CA ASN A 19 -6.63 -11.79 -7.01
C ASN A 19 -5.71 -10.80 -6.30
N ALA A 20 -5.03 -9.92 -7.06
CA ALA A 20 -4.15 -8.91 -6.50
C ALA A 20 -4.91 -7.91 -5.60
N VAL A 21 -6.12 -7.50 -6.00
CA VAL A 21 -6.99 -6.63 -5.18
C VAL A 21 -7.48 -7.34 -3.92
N ILE A 22 -7.80 -8.65 -3.99
CA ILE A 22 -8.17 -9.43 -2.80
C ILE A 22 -7.00 -9.50 -1.81
N GLU A 23 -5.79 -9.78 -2.30
CA GLU A 23 -4.61 -9.85 -1.43
C GLU A 23 -4.23 -8.47 -0.87
N LEU A 24 -4.40 -7.40 -1.66
CA LEU A 24 -4.22 -6.04 -1.18
C LEU A 24 -5.15 -5.71 -0.01
N LEU A 25 -6.44 -6.07 -0.12
CA LEU A 25 -7.45 -5.82 0.92
C LEU A 25 -7.24 -6.63 2.20
N LYS A 26 -6.54 -7.76 2.13
CA LYS A 26 -6.16 -8.56 3.30
C LYS A 26 -4.83 -8.10 3.89
N GLY A 27 -4.05 -7.36 3.13
CA GLY A 27 -2.74 -6.87 3.53
C GLY A 27 -2.81 -5.63 4.43
N PRO A 28 -1.68 -5.21 4.98
CA PRO A 28 -1.61 -4.05 5.86
C PRO A 28 -1.65 -2.71 5.10
N ARG A 29 -1.57 -2.73 3.77
CA ARG A 29 -1.53 -1.51 2.96
C ARG A 29 -2.91 -0.86 2.88
N GLU A 30 -2.98 0.41 3.19
CA GLU A 30 -4.20 1.20 3.10
C GLU A 30 -4.66 1.32 1.64
N VAL A 31 -5.96 1.11 1.40
CA VAL A 31 -6.59 1.21 0.09
C VAL A 31 -7.50 2.43 0.08
N GLU A 32 -7.27 3.33 -0.87
CA GLU A 32 -8.04 4.57 -0.99
C GLU A 32 -9.38 4.36 -1.69
N CYS A 33 -9.37 3.56 -2.76
CA CYS A 33 -10.56 3.32 -3.57
C CYS A 33 -10.41 2.06 -4.42
N ILE A 34 -11.53 1.39 -4.68
CA ILE A 34 -11.61 0.27 -5.62
C ILE A 34 -12.49 0.68 -6.79
N TYR A 35 -12.01 0.39 -7.99
CA TYR A 35 -12.73 0.61 -9.25
C TYR A 35 -13.17 -0.74 -9.80
N ILE A 36 -14.46 -0.89 -10.07
CA ILE A 36 -15.04 -2.11 -10.67
C ILE A 36 -15.75 -1.72 -11.95
N CYS A 37 -15.48 -2.43 -13.04
CA CYS A 37 -16.14 -2.20 -14.32
C CYS A 37 -17.64 -2.46 -14.21
N ASP A 38 -18.45 -1.59 -14.83
CA ASP A 38 -19.93 -1.72 -14.86
C ASP A 38 -20.37 -3.01 -15.55
N ASP A 39 -19.65 -3.44 -16.58
CA ASP A 39 -19.95 -4.65 -17.35
C ASP A 39 -19.66 -5.95 -16.58
N VAL A 40 -18.97 -5.87 -15.44
CA VAL A 40 -18.69 -7.05 -14.61
C VAL A 40 -19.85 -7.27 -13.65
N PRO A 41 -20.53 -8.44 -13.73
CA PRO A 41 -21.63 -8.75 -12.82
C PRO A 41 -21.18 -8.70 -11.37
N ALA A 42 -21.94 -8.01 -10.52
CA ALA A 42 -21.69 -7.98 -9.08
C ALA A 42 -21.78 -9.35 -8.39
N ARG A 43 -22.39 -10.35 -9.07
CA ARG A 43 -22.68 -11.70 -8.59
C ARG A 43 -21.69 -12.73 -9.15
N GLY A 44 -20.38 -12.48 -9.08
CA GLY A 44 -19.38 -13.51 -9.38
C GLY A 44 -18.48 -13.70 -8.17
N GLN A 45 -18.07 -14.93 -7.87
CA GLN A 45 -17.27 -15.26 -6.67
C GLN A 45 -16.14 -14.25 -6.36
N PRO A 46 -15.27 -13.87 -7.29
CA PRO A 46 -14.19 -12.94 -6.97
C PRO A 46 -14.67 -11.52 -6.69
N ILE A 47 -15.66 -11.01 -7.44
CA ILE A 47 -16.13 -9.61 -7.30
C ILE A 47 -16.94 -9.44 -6.02
N SER A 48 -17.83 -10.38 -5.70
CA SER A 48 -18.60 -10.34 -4.44
C SER A 48 -17.68 -10.39 -3.22
N ARG A 49 -16.60 -11.16 -3.30
CA ARG A 49 -15.58 -11.21 -2.25
C ARG A 49 -14.84 -9.88 -2.10
N ILE A 50 -14.44 -9.23 -3.21
CA ILE A 50 -13.81 -7.91 -3.19
C ILE A 50 -14.75 -6.89 -2.53
N VAL A 51 -16.02 -6.86 -2.92
CA VAL A 51 -17.01 -5.94 -2.35
C VAL A 51 -17.23 -6.19 -0.84
N ALA A 52 -17.26 -7.44 -0.41
CA ALA A 52 -17.39 -7.80 1.00
C ALA A 52 -16.17 -7.32 1.81
N LEU A 53 -14.95 -7.61 1.35
CA LEU A 53 -13.70 -7.17 1.97
C LEU A 53 -13.57 -5.64 2.00
N ALA A 54 -13.95 -4.97 0.91
CA ALA A 54 -13.96 -3.52 0.84
C ALA A 54 -14.91 -2.89 1.87
N LYS A 55 -16.09 -3.47 2.04
CA LYS A 55 -17.07 -3.03 3.05
C LYS A 55 -16.53 -3.22 4.48
N GLU A 56 -15.90 -4.35 4.76
CA GLU A 56 -15.27 -4.63 6.05
C GLU A 56 -14.13 -3.65 6.34
N ALA A 57 -13.28 -3.39 5.33
CA ALA A 57 -12.19 -2.43 5.42
C ALA A 57 -12.63 -0.96 5.31
N ARG A 58 -13.91 -0.68 5.08
CA ARG A 58 -14.48 0.66 4.84
C ARG A 58 -13.85 1.40 3.66
N VAL A 59 -13.47 0.65 2.63
CA VAL A 59 -12.91 1.18 1.40
C VAL A 59 -14.03 1.52 0.41
N PRO A 60 -14.07 2.72 -0.17
CA PRO A 60 -15.07 3.09 -1.16
C PRO A 60 -14.89 2.28 -2.44
N VAL A 61 -16.02 1.77 -2.97
CA VAL A 61 -16.08 1.06 -4.26
C VAL A 61 -16.80 1.93 -5.27
N LYS A 62 -16.13 2.24 -6.37
CA LYS A 62 -16.68 3.03 -7.48
C LYS A 62 -16.90 2.15 -8.69
N ARG A 63 -18.09 2.24 -9.28
CA ARG A 63 -18.36 1.66 -10.58
C ARG A 63 -17.87 2.61 -11.67
N VAL A 64 -17.24 2.07 -12.69
CA VAL A 64 -16.67 2.83 -13.80
C VAL A 64 -16.85 2.07 -15.12
N ASP A 65 -16.89 2.79 -16.24
CA ASP A 65 -16.89 2.16 -17.54
C ASP A 65 -15.53 1.51 -17.87
N VAL A 66 -15.52 0.59 -18.82
CA VAL A 66 -14.32 -0.17 -19.22
C VAL A 66 -13.21 0.76 -19.71
N ARG A 67 -13.54 1.83 -20.45
CA ARG A 67 -12.54 2.76 -21.02
C ARG A 67 -11.78 3.50 -19.93
N ARG A 68 -12.46 3.85 -18.84
CA ARG A 68 -11.83 4.48 -17.69
C ARG A 68 -10.86 3.51 -16.99
N LEU A 69 -11.23 2.24 -16.86
CA LEU A 69 -10.34 1.20 -16.32
C LEU A 69 -9.14 0.94 -17.22
N ASP A 70 -9.34 0.87 -18.54
CA ASP A 70 -8.26 0.73 -19.53
C ASP A 70 -7.28 1.90 -19.46
N THR A 71 -7.79 3.11 -19.31
CA THR A 71 -6.98 4.33 -19.16
C THR A 71 -6.15 4.28 -17.85
N LEU A 72 -6.76 3.87 -16.75
CA LEU A 72 -6.07 3.72 -15.47
C LEU A 72 -5.02 2.61 -15.52
N ALA A 73 -5.35 1.49 -16.18
CA ALA A 73 -4.47 0.32 -16.29
C ALA A 73 -3.33 0.51 -17.29
N ASN A 74 -3.33 1.59 -18.07
CA ASN A 74 -2.32 1.88 -19.09
C ASN A 74 -2.04 0.67 -20.03
N GLY A 75 -3.12 0.01 -20.47
CA GLY A 75 -3.06 -1.17 -21.37
C GLY A 75 -2.73 -2.50 -20.68
N LEU A 76 -2.58 -2.52 -19.36
CA LEU A 76 -2.38 -3.75 -18.60
C LEU A 76 -3.72 -4.46 -18.32
N ASN A 77 -3.68 -5.78 -18.14
CA ASN A 77 -4.87 -6.58 -17.90
C ASN A 77 -5.42 -6.37 -16.49
N HIS A 78 -6.52 -5.63 -16.39
CA HIS A 78 -7.18 -5.30 -15.13
C HIS A 78 -8.30 -6.29 -14.72
N GLN A 79 -8.70 -7.23 -15.58
CA GLN A 79 -9.77 -8.22 -15.30
C GLN A 79 -11.09 -7.60 -14.76
N GLY A 80 -11.38 -6.37 -15.13
CA GLY A 80 -12.56 -5.62 -14.70
C GLY A 80 -12.46 -5.02 -13.29
N VAL A 81 -11.28 -5.00 -12.67
CA VAL A 81 -11.07 -4.43 -11.34
C VAL A 81 -9.69 -3.80 -11.19
N ALA A 82 -9.65 -2.67 -10.51
CA ALA A 82 -8.43 -2.01 -10.07
C ALA A 82 -8.63 -1.46 -8.65
N ALA A 83 -7.57 -1.36 -7.87
CA ALA A 83 -7.58 -0.70 -6.57
C ALA A 83 -6.47 0.35 -6.52
N GLN A 84 -6.81 1.53 -6.02
CA GLN A 84 -5.85 2.55 -5.67
C GLN A 84 -5.44 2.33 -4.23
N ALA A 85 -4.23 1.85 -4.03
CA ALA A 85 -3.63 1.79 -2.71
C ALA A 85 -3.01 3.14 -2.37
N ALA A 86 -2.99 3.48 -1.09
CA ALA A 86 -2.31 4.67 -0.63
C ALA A 86 -0.86 4.66 -1.09
N ALA A 87 -0.39 5.78 -1.59
CA ALA A 87 1.01 5.96 -1.95
C ALA A 87 1.87 5.66 -0.72
N PHE A 88 2.98 4.96 -0.92
CA PHE A 88 3.95 4.82 0.16
C PHE A 88 4.49 6.20 0.49
N HIS A 89 4.29 6.64 1.73
CA HIS A 89 4.92 7.86 2.20
C HIS A 89 6.40 7.59 2.40
N TYR A 90 7.19 8.06 1.42
CA TYR A 90 8.63 8.10 1.58
C TYR A 90 8.98 9.26 2.51
N CYS A 91 9.89 9.02 3.41
CA CYS A 91 10.42 10.02 4.32
C CYS A 91 11.95 10.05 4.26
N THR A 92 12.55 11.05 4.84
CA THR A 92 14.01 11.10 5.00
C THR A 92 14.45 10.32 6.25
N VAL A 93 15.72 9.98 6.33
CA VAL A 93 16.29 9.32 7.52
C VAL A 93 16.16 10.24 8.74
N GLU A 94 16.33 11.54 8.54
CA GLU A 94 16.19 12.56 9.58
C GLU A 94 14.78 12.58 10.17
N GLU A 95 13.76 12.42 9.32
CA GLU A 95 12.36 12.33 9.76
C GLU A 95 12.11 11.07 10.60
N LEU A 96 12.79 9.94 10.31
CA LEU A 96 12.70 8.73 11.13
C LEU A 96 13.31 8.95 12.52
N PHE A 97 14.48 9.62 12.60
CA PHE A 97 15.10 9.95 13.87
C PHE A 97 14.25 10.95 14.67
N ALA A 98 13.69 11.98 14.01
CA ALA A 98 12.82 12.95 14.67
C ALA A 98 11.59 12.30 15.31
N ARG A 99 11.05 11.22 14.70
CA ARG A 99 9.92 10.47 15.26
C ARG A 99 10.27 9.66 16.49
N ALA A 100 11.43 8.99 16.48
CA ALA A 100 11.91 8.30 17.66
C ALA A 100 12.10 9.29 18.82
N ALA A 101 12.72 10.43 18.55
CA ALA A 101 12.88 11.50 19.52
C ALA A 101 11.54 12.05 20.06
N ALA A 102 10.55 12.24 19.19
CA ALA A 102 9.21 12.69 19.57
C ALA A 102 8.46 11.70 20.48
N ARG A 103 8.81 10.39 20.42
CA ARG A 103 8.29 9.35 21.33
C ARG A 103 9.12 9.19 22.59
N GLY A 104 10.27 9.85 22.69
CA GLY A 104 11.22 9.65 23.78
C GLY A 104 11.87 8.27 23.77
N GLU A 105 11.92 7.61 22.60
CA GLU A 105 12.43 6.24 22.43
C GLU A 105 13.75 6.24 21.67
N PRO A 106 14.66 5.28 21.96
CA PRO A 106 15.83 5.05 21.11
C PRO A 106 15.41 4.68 19.70
N PRO A 107 16.03 5.22 18.62
CA PRO A 107 15.63 4.93 17.26
C PRO A 107 15.93 3.46 16.90
N LEU A 108 14.88 2.73 16.51
CA LEU A 108 14.95 1.38 15.94
C LEU A 108 14.61 1.48 14.45
N LEU A 109 15.62 1.34 13.59
CA LEU A 109 15.48 1.36 12.14
C LEU A 109 15.88 0.00 11.56
N VAL A 110 15.10 -0.48 10.60
CA VAL A 110 15.38 -1.71 9.86
C VAL A 110 15.90 -1.34 8.48
N ILE A 111 17.00 -1.95 8.06
CA ILE A 111 17.56 -1.79 6.71
C ILE A 111 17.36 -3.12 5.98
N ALA A 112 16.59 -3.09 4.90
CA ALA A 112 16.33 -4.25 4.06
C ALA A 112 17.12 -4.09 2.76
N ASP A 113 18.31 -4.67 2.72
CA ASP A 113 19.17 -4.65 1.54
C ASP A 113 18.94 -5.89 0.67
N SER A 114 18.98 -5.68 -0.65
CA SER A 114 18.92 -6.75 -1.68
C SER A 114 17.69 -7.67 -1.57
N ILE A 115 16.56 -7.17 -1.09
CA ILE A 115 15.31 -7.93 -1.06
C ILE A 115 14.69 -7.95 -2.46
N GLU A 116 14.67 -9.11 -3.08
CA GLU A 116 14.13 -9.32 -4.43
C GLU A 116 12.67 -9.78 -4.42
N ASP A 117 12.31 -10.62 -3.44
CA ASP A 117 10.97 -11.18 -3.32
C ASP A 117 10.04 -10.25 -2.52
N PRO A 118 8.91 -9.80 -3.11
CA PRO A 118 7.91 -8.99 -2.43
C PRO A 118 7.30 -9.66 -1.19
N HIS A 119 7.23 -11.01 -1.15
CA HIS A 119 6.72 -11.74 0.02
C HIS A 119 7.67 -11.61 1.22
N ASN A 120 8.98 -11.67 0.98
CA ASN A 120 9.98 -11.47 2.02
C ASN A 120 9.96 -10.04 2.54
N LEU A 121 9.81 -9.05 1.66
CA LEU A 121 9.65 -7.66 2.05
C LEU A 121 8.42 -7.47 2.93
N GLY A 122 7.29 -8.06 2.57
CA GLY A 122 6.06 -8.02 3.36
C GLY A 122 6.22 -8.66 4.76
N ALA A 123 6.98 -9.75 4.88
CA ALA A 123 7.28 -10.38 6.15
C ALA A 123 8.17 -9.49 7.03
N ILE A 124 9.20 -8.87 6.45
CA ILE A 124 10.10 -7.93 7.14
C ILE A 124 9.30 -6.72 7.66
N ILE A 125 8.42 -6.13 6.83
CA ILE A 125 7.58 -5.00 7.22
C ILE A 125 6.73 -5.37 8.45
N ARG A 126 6.01 -6.49 8.42
CA ARG A 126 5.19 -6.94 9.56
C ARG A 126 5.99 -7.18 10.83
N THR A 127 7.17 -7.78 10.69
CA THR A 127 8.07 -8.04 11.83
C THR A 127 8.63 -6.75 12.40
N ALA A 128 9.05 -5.82 11.55
CA ALA A 128 9.54 -4.50 11.96
C ALA A 128 8.45 -3.69 12.68
N GLU A 129 7.21 -3.74 12.18
CA GLU A 129 6.05 -3.11 12.82
C GLU A 129 5.76 -3.73 14.20
N ALA A 130 5.74 -5.06 14.29
CA ALA A 130 5.52 -5.76 15.55
C ALA A 130 6.63 -5.50 16.58
N ALA A 131 7.87 -5.29 16.13
CA ALA A 131 9.01 -4.92 16.96
C ALA A 131 9.03 -3.45 17.36
N GLY A 132 8.08 -2.63 16.91
CA GLY A 132 8.04 -1.21 17.20
C GLY A 132 9.08 -0.38 16.44
N ALA A 133 9.54 -0.84 15.27
CA ALA A 133 10.48 -0.08 14.46
C ALA A 133 9.92 1.27 14.00
N HIS A 134 10.74 2.29 14.01
CA HIS A 134 10.38 3.65 13.60
C HIS A 134 10.39 3.84 12.09
N GLY A 135 11.03 2.94 11.37
CA GLY A 135 11.04 2.95 9.92
C GLY A 135 11.82 1.81 9.28
N LEU A 136 11.61 1.64 7.98
CA LEU A 136 12.29 0.69 7.12
C LEU A 136 13.01 1.45 6.01
N ILE A 137 14.28 1.14 5.79
CA ILE A 137 15.12 1.71 4.74
C ILE A 137 15.33 0.63 3.68
N ILE A 138 15.00 0.96 2.43
CA ILE A 138 15.19 0.08 1.27
C ILE A 138 16.06 0.79 0.25
N PRO A 139 17.15 0.18 -0.21
CA PRO A 139 17.98 0.75 -1.27
C PRO A 139 17.19 0.87 -2.57
N LYS A 140 17.35 1.98 -3.28
CA LYS A 140 16.78 2.15 -4.62
C LYS A 140 17.59 1.32 -5.61
N ARG A 141 16.96 0.41 -6.35
CA ARG A 141 17.64 -0.30 -7.45
C ARG A 141 18.22 0.71 -8.44
N GLY A 142 19.52 0.61 -8.72
CA GLY A 142 20.20 1.39 -9.75
C GLY A 142 20.60 2.82 -9.41
N GLY A 143 20.67 3.22 -8.14
CA GLY A 143 21.09 4.55 -7.74
C GLY A 143 21.69 4.62 -6.33
N ALA A 144 22.52 5.62 -6.09
CA ALA A 144 23.17 5.88 -4.79
C ALA A 144 22.20 6.37 -3.68
N ALA A 145 20.91 6.51 -3.98
CA ALA A 145 19.91 7.01 -3.04
C ALA A 145 19.08 5.87 -2.47
N SER A 146 19.05 5.74 -1.16
CA SER A 146 18.12 4.86 -0.43
C SER A 146 16.75 5.54 -0.31
N ARG A 147 15.67 4.77 -0.44
CA ARG A 147 14.33 5.24 -0.10
C ARG A 147 14.00 4.79 1.30
N CYS A 148 13.63 5.73 2.15
CA CYS A 148 13.17 5.42 3.48
C CYS A 148 11.65 5.32 3.45
N PHE A 149 11.11 4.21 3.97
CA PHE A 149 9.69 4.05 4.16
C PHE A 149 9.35 4.36 5.60
N PHE A 150 8.32 5.11 5.76
CA PHE A 150 7.67 5.30 7.02
C PHE A 150 6.71 4.13 7.28
N LEU A 151 7.00 3.34 8.30
CA LEU A 151 6.03 2.38 8.84
C LEU A 151 5.04 3.16 9.71
N ARG A 152 3.87 3.43 9.17
CA ARG A 152 2.76 3.94 9.97
C ARG A 152 2.21 2.78 10.79
N ILE A 153 2.63 2.68 12.04
CA ILE A 153 1.95 1.83 13.00
C ILE A 153 0.54 2.40 13.15
N SER A 154 -0.44 1.70 12.60
CA SER A 154 -1.84 1.97 12.90
C SER A 154 -1.99 1.73 14.40
N SER A 155 -2.16 2.80 15.15
CA SER A 155 -2.44 2.78 16.59
C SER A 155 -3.83 2.19 16.85
N ARG A 156 -3.99 0.88 16.60
CA ARG A 156 -5.16 0.09 16.96
C ARG A 156 -4.74 -1.20 17.67
N ILE A 157 -3.94 -1.04 18.71
CA ILE A 157 -3.92 -2.02 19.79
C ILE A 157 -4.13 -1.21 21.06
N SER A 158 -5.39 -0.91 21.38
CA SER A 158 -5.77 -0.57 22.72
C SER A 158 -5.67 -1.87 23.53
N PHE A 159 -4.57 -2.06 24.21
CA PHE A 159 -4.56 -2.97 25.34
C PHE A 159 -5.31 -2.27 26.47
N THR A 160 -6.59 -2.57 26.60
CA THR A 160 -7.30 -2.35 27.86
C THR A 160 -6.82 -3.42 28.84
N SER A 161 -6.12 -2.96 29.88
CA SER A 161 -5.90 -3.73 31.11
C SER A 161 -7.23 -3.99 31.82
#